data_21e6413bdb551383512dec7f39a842f0
#
_entry.id   21e6413bdb551383512dec7f39a842f0
#
_cell.length_a   1.000
_cell.length_b   1.000
_cell.length_c   1.000
_cell.angle_alpha   90.00
_cell.angle_beta   90.00
_cell.angle_gamma   90.00
#
_symmetry.space_group_name_H-M   'P 1'
#
loop_
_entity.id
_entity.type
_entity.pdbx_description
1 polymer ?
#
loop_
_entity_poly.entity_id
_entity_poly.type
_entity_poly.pdbx_seq_one_letter_code
_entity_poly.pdbx_strand_id
1 'polypeptide(L)'
;LVTTAGVTTNTNQLIRIGHGPNNATANLYLNGQLAPGIRVAMTTYSSARHHNETWVKDGYLLIDASPIDWAPLNNIMKYVTIRAGHFEINYGDAHFRRSDNGNSIRNALVGNYIMDAFTTEVGGEVYVRANGFLAMAGVTGGEVRGMITNPQKRSPSYLTKIGYDKQFSNDFRFRLTGSEYATASSVSNTLFSGDRAGSRYYDVLQNTSSTESAQAWSGAIQPGLSNSIHSVVVNPFVQFKGLEFFGNFERAKGRAAGETANRTWKQNVEEVVYRFAPDQRLFVAARYNTAAGQLTVGTPDVTVKRSQVGGGWFLTPNVLTKIEFVNQKYLDFPTTDIRNGGQFKGFMVEGVVAF
;
A
#
# COMPACT_ATOMS: atom_id res chain seq x y z
N LEU A 1 -1.21 -14.47 -20.37
CA LEU A 1 -0.08 -15.35 -20.60
C LEU A 1 0.83 -15.36 -19.37
N VAL A 2 1.15 -16.54 -18.87
CA VAL A 2 2.11 -16.74 -17.79
C VAL A 2 3.17 -17.72 -18.28
N THR A 3 4.44 -17.37 -18.13
CA THR A 3 5.59 -18.21 -18.52
C THR A 3 6.67 -18.22 -17.46
N THR A 4 7.44 -19.30 -17.38
CA THR A 4 8.60 -19.43 -16.50
C THR A 4 9.69 -20.25 -17.20
N ALA A 5 10.94 -20.00 -16.83
CA ALA A 5 12.08 -20.88 -17.11
C ALA A 5 12.58 -21.63 -15.86
N GLY A 6 11.88 -21.47 -14.72
CA GLY A 6 12.17 -22.20 -13.49
C GLY A 6 11.89 -23.70 -13.63
N VAL A 7 12.39 -24.48 -12.67
CA VAL A 7 12.24 -25.94 -12.67
C VAL A 7 10.76 -26.33 -12.59
N THR A 8 10.25 -26.93 -13.68
CA THR A 8 8.90 -27.43 -13.80
C THR A 8 8.83 -28.92 -13.46
N THR A 9 9.23 -29.29 -12.25
CA THR A 9 9.00 -30.63 -11.71
C THR A 9 7.55 -30.75 -11.24
N ASN A 10 7.07 -31.94 -10.92
CA ASN A 10 5.69 -32.21 -10.48
C ASN A 10 5.17 -31.25 -9.38
N THR A 11 6.04 -30.70 -8.55
CA THR A 11 5.70 -29.72 -7.49
C THR A 11 5.80 -28.27 -7.93
N ASN A 12 6.48 -27.96 -9.04
CA ASN A 12 6.69 -26.60 -9.57
C ASN A 12 6.04 -26.38 -10.93
N GLN A 13 5.10 -27.21 -11.31
CA GLN A 13 4.32 -26.98 -12.52
C GLN A 13 3.40 -25.77 -12.31
N LEU A 14 3.40 -24.84 -13.28
CA LEU A 14 2.52 -23.67 -13.24
C LEU A 14 1.05 -24.09 -13.19
N ILE A 15 0.30 -23.49 -12.27
CA ILE A 15 -1.16 -23.59 -12.26
C ILE A 15 -1.73 -22.96 -13.55
N ARG A 16 -2.74 -23.57 -14.12
CA ARG A 16 -3.43 -23.02 -15.30
C ARG A 16 -4.43 -21.96 -14.85
N ILE A 17 -4.24 -20.73 -15.30
CA ILE A 17 -5.14 -19.61 -15.03
C ILE A 17 -6.08 -19.44 -16.21
N GLY A 18 -7.38 -19.49 -15.94
CA GLY A 18 -8.44 -19.18 -16.92
C GLY A 18 -8.83 -17.71 -16.93
N HIS A 19 -9.83 -17.41 -17.77
CA HIS A 19 -10.52 -16.12 -17.75
C HIS A 19 -11.74 -16.24 -16.84
N GLY A 20 -11.96 -15.23 -15.97
CA GLY A 20 -13.12 -15.25 -15.08
C GLY A 20 -13.20 -14.04 -14.16
N PRO A 21 -14.32 -13.89 -13.46
CA PRO A 21 -14.46 -12.86 -12.45
C PRO A 21 -13.52 -13.14 -11.28
N ASN A 22 -13.08 -12.07 -10.66
CA ASN A 22 -12.25 -12.10 -9.47
C ASN A 22 -13.08 -11.75 -8.23
N ASN A 23 -12.49 -11.89 -7.05
CA ASN A 23 -13.18 -11.66 -5.79
C ASN A 23 -13.69 -10.24 -5.63
N ALA A 24 -14.92 -10.11 -5.17
CA ALA A 24 -15.46 -8.85 -4.67
C ALA A 24 -14.90 -8.54 -3.28
N THR A 25 -14.64 -7.28 -3.05
CA THR A 25 -14.13 -6.75 -1.77
C THR A 25 -14.83 -5.45 -1.43
N ALA A 26 -15.04 -5.15 -0.15
CA ALA A 26 -15.72 -3.96 0.30
C ALA A 26 -15.16 -3.45 1.62
N ASN A 27 -15.19 -2.12 1.80
CA ASN A 27 -14.97 -1.47 3.09
C ASN A 27 -16.24 -0.74 3.53
N LEU A 28 -16.58 -0.84 4.81
CA LEU A 28 -17.60 -0.04 5.46
C LEU A 28 -16.92 0.91 6.46
N TYR A 29 -17.12 2.20 6.27
CA TYR A 29 -16.60 3.25 7.14
C TYR A 29 -17.69 3.76 8.07
N LEU A 30 -17.42 3.72 9.36
CA LEU A 30 -18.27 4.29 10.40
C LEU A 30 -17.54 5.45 11.06
N ASN A 31 -18.08 6.65 10.96
CA ASN A 31 -17.52 7.85 11.56
C ASN A 31 -18.53 8.47 12.50
N GLY A 32 -18.11 8.75 13.73
CA GLY A 32 -18.95 9.36 14.76
C GLY A 32 -18.30 10.63 15.31
N GLN A 33 -19.05 11.72 15.42
CA GLN A 33 -18.64 12.91 16.14
C GLN A 33 -19.01 12.72 17.61
N LEU A 34 -18.03 12.63 18.51
CA LEU A 34 -18.25 12.41 19.94
C LEU A 34 -18.37 13.74 20.70
N ALA A 35 -17.59 14.73 20.31
CA ALA A 35 -17.61 16.11 20.81
C ALA A 35 -16.99 17.02 19.76
N PRO A 36 -17.12 18.37 19.87
CA PRO A 36 -16.38 19.27 19.02
C PRO A 36 -14.89 18.92 18.99
N GLY A 37 -14.34 18.66 17.79
CA GLY A 37 -12.95 18.29 17.61
C GLY A 37 -12.57 16.87 18.03
N ILE A 38 -13.50 16.02 18.46
CA ILE A 38 -13.23 14.62 18.80
C ILE A 38 -14.12 13.71 17.97
N ARG A 39 -13.50 12.90 17.12
CA ARG A 39 -14.16 11.93 16.25
C ARG A 39 -13.65 10.52 16.52
N VAL A 40 -14.55 9.55 16.35
CA VAL A 40 -14.18 8.13 16.25
C VAL A 40 -14.33 7.71 14.80
N ALA A 41 -13.40 6.92 14.30
CA ALA A 41 -13.50 6.27 13.02
C ALA A 41 -13.29 4.77 13.21
N MET A 42 -14.05 3.96 12.49
CA MET A 42 -13.89 2.51 12.42
C MET A 42 -14.11 2.06 10.97
N THR A 43 -13.25 1.19 10.48
CA THR A 43 -13.40 0.60 9.16
C THR A 43 -13.51 -0.92 9.28
N THR A 44 -14.52 -1.47 8.62
CA THR A 44 -14.69 -2.91 8.46
C THR A 44 -14.34 -3.30 7.04
N TYR A 45 -13.50 -4.31 6.90
CA TYR A 45 -13.11 -4.90 5.63
C TYR A 45 -13.84 -6.23 5.42
N SER A 46 -14.35 -6.45 4.21
CA SER A 46 -15.00 -7.68 3.79
C SER A 46 -14.45 -8.15 2.44
N SER A 47 -14.32 -9.46 2.26
CA SER A 47 -13.83 -10.06 1.01
C SER A 47 -14.55 -11.36 0.72
N ALA A 48 -14.96 -11.56 -0.53
CA ALA A 48 -15.53 -12.82 -1.01
C ALA A 48 -14.52 -13.98 -0.98
N ARG A 49 -13.22 -13.70 -0.93
CA ARG A 49 -12.15 -14.69 -0.78
C ARG A 49 -12.25 -15.48 0.53
N HIS A 50 -12.75 -14.84 1.57
CA HIS A 50 -12.99 -15.40 2.89
C HIS A 50 -14.48 -15.27 3.21
N HIS A 51 -15.29 -16.14 2.67
CA HIS A 51 -16.77 -16.03 2.66
C HIS A 51 -17.43 -15.70 4.00
N ASN A 52 -16.79 -16.01 5.11
CA ASN A 52 -17.33 -15.79 6.45
C ASN A 52 -16.54 -14.75 7.25
N GLU A 53 -15.62 -14.02 6.63
CA GLU A 53 -14.74 -13.12 7.35
C GLU A 53 -15.05 -11.66 7.05
N THR A 54 -15.42 -10.97 8.10
CA THR A 54 -15.45 -9.52 8.16
C THR A 54 -14.47 -9.09 9.25
N TRP A 55 -13.50 -8.27 8.90
CA TRP A 55 -12.44 -7.87 9.82
C TRP A 55 -12.55 -6.38 10.15
N VAL A 56 -12.27 -6.05 11.40
CA VAL A 56 -11.98 -4.66 11.75
C VAL A 56 -10.62 -4.30 11.17
N LYS A 57 -10.62 -3.41 10.17
CA LYS A 57 -9.41 -2.89 9.57
C LYS A 57 -8.72 -1.89 10.49
N ASP A 58 -9.52 -0.94 11.01
CA ASP A 58 -9.05 0.09 11.92
C ASP A 58 -10.16 0.51 12.89
N GLY A 59 -9.75 1.18 13.98
CA GLY A 59 -10.60 1.82 14.95
C GLY A 59 -9.77 2.79 15.79
N TYR A 60 -10.01 4.10 15.63
CA TYR A 60 -9.20 5.13 16.27
C TYR A 60 -9.99 6.39 16.61
N LEU A 61 -9.46 7.16 17.54
CA LEU A 61 -9.85 8.53 17.83
C LEU A 61 -9.02 9.51 17.01
N LEU A 62 -9.69 10.55 16.53
CA LEU A 62 -9.05 11.70 15.90
C LEU A 62 -9.45 12.96 16.67
N ILE A 63 -8.45 13.74 17.10
CA ILE A 63 -8.62 14.98 17.84
C ILE A 63 -8.02 16.11 16.99
N ASP A 64 -8.86 17.00 16.46
CA ASP A 64 -8.46 18.09 15.55
C ASP A 64 -8.91 19.49 16.03
N ALA A 65 -9.49 19.56 17.23
CA ALA A 65 -9.73 20.82 17.94
C ALA A 65 -9.57 20.59 19.46
N SER A 66 -9.45 21.66 20.22
CA SER A 66 -9.34 21.58 21.66
C SER A 66 -10.62 21.00 22.29
N PRO A 67 -10.52 19.96 23.12
CA PRO A 67 -11.67 19.41 23.83
C PRO A 67 -12.14 20.27 25.03
N ILE A 68 -11.36 21.26 25.39
CA ILE A 68 -11.65 22.21 26.49
C ILE A 68 -11.49 23.64 25.99
N ASP A 69 -12.26 24.55 26.55
CA ASP A 69 -12.15 25.98 26.23
C ASP A 69 -10.97 26.61 26.99
N TRP A 70 -9.78 26.46 26.41
CA TRP A 70 -8.54 27.06 26.88
C TRP A 70 -7.77 27.68 25.73
N ALA A 71 -7.67 29.01 25.73
CA ALA A 71 -7.17 29.78 24.59
C ALA A 71 -5.79 29.32 24.07
N PRO A 72 -4.76 29.00 24.90
CA PRO A 72 -3.49 28.46 24.40
C PRO A 72 -3.65 27.16 23.63
N LEU A 73 -4.44 26.21 24.15
CA LEU A 73 -4.69 24.94 23.49
C LEU A 73 -5.50 25.11 22.20
N ASN A 74 -6.51 25.98 22.22
CA ASN A 74 -7.27 26.34 21.02
C ASN A 74 -6.37 26.88 19.90
N ASN A 75 -5.36 27.67 20.24
CA ASN A 75 -4.41 28.19 19.24
C ASN A 75 -3.47 27.11 18.70
N ILE A 76 -2.99 26.20 19.53
CA ILE A 76 -2.16 25.05 19.10
C ILE A 76 -2.95 24.11 18.20
N MET A 77 -4.16 23.76 18.59
CA MET A 77 -5.00 22.79 17.87
C MET A 77 -5.49 23.27 16.49
N LYS A 78 -5.29 24.54 16.14
CA LYS A 78 -5.47 25.03 14.76
C LYS A 78 -4.50 24.36 13.77
N TYR A 79 -3.37 23.91 14.25
CA TYR A 79 -2.28 23.33 13.45
C TYR A 79 -2.06 21.84 13.76
N VAL A 80 -2.53 21.37 14.91
CA VAL A 80 -2.26 20.03 15.42
C VAL A 80 -3.46 19.13 15.25
N THR A 81 -3.21 17.90 14.81
CA THR A 81 -4.16 16.80 14.80
C THR A 81 -3.51 15.61 15.50
N ILE A 82 -4.26 14.94 16.36
CA ILE A 82 -3.80 13.73 17.06
C ILE A 82 -4.67 12.57 16.61
N ARG A 83 -4.05 11.44 16.29
CA ARG A 83 -4.72 10.18 16.01
C ARG A 83 -4.22 9.11 16.99
N ALA A 84 -5.11 8.37 17.63
CA ALA A 84 -4.75 7.33 18.59
C ALA A 84 -5.70 6.13 18.49
N GLY A 85 -5.17 4.93 18.47
CA GLY A 85 -5.92 3.69 18.36
C GLY A 85 -5.23 2.67 17.46
N HIS A 86 -6.04 1.85 16.77
CA HIS A 86 -5.59 0.92 15.74
C HIS A 86 -5.89 1.54 14.37
N PHE A 87 -4.88 1.78 13.56
CA PHE A 87 -5.04 2.46 12.28
C PHE A 87 -3.99 2.05 11.24
N GLU A 88 -4.32 2.27 9.97
CA GLU A 88 -3.33 2.23 8.88
C GLU A 88 -2.31 3.35 9.10
N ILE A 89 -1.05 2.97 9.25
CA ILE A 89 0.03 3.92 9.53
C ILE A 89 0.24 4.89 8.36
N ASN A 90 0.60 6.13 8.65
CA ASN A 90 0.84 7.14 7.61
C ASN A 90 2.27 7.06 7.05
N TYR A 91 2.60 5.92 6.43
CA TYR A 91 3.88 5.70 5.78
C TYR A 91 3.73 5.80 4.26
N GLY A 92 4.43 6.75 3.64
CA GLY A 92 4.31 7.08 2.22
C GLY A 92 2.98 7.73 1.84
N ASP A 93 2.80 8.05 0.57
CA ASP A 93 1.56 8.62 0.02
C ASP A 93 0.80 7.63 -0.87
N ALA A 94 1.40 6.48 -1.18
CA ALA A 94 0.78 5.46 -2.00
C ALA A 94 -0.57 4.98 -1.43
N HIS A 95 -0.69 4.86 -0.10
CA HIS A 95 -1.90 4.42 0.57
C HIS A 95 -3.10 5.37 0.41
N PHE A 96 -2.88 6.65 0.09
CA PHE A 96 -3.96 7.59 -0.24
C PHE A 96 -4.49 7.42 -1.67
N ARG A 97 -3.70 6.81 -2.58
CA ARG A 97 -4.06 6.59 -3.97
C ARG A 97 -4.61 5.19 -4.20
N ARG A 98 -4.26 4.28 -3.33
CA ARG A 98 -4.73 2.90 -3.28
C ARG A 98 -4.74 2.46 -1.83
N SER A 99 -5.50 1.57 -1.43
CA SER A 99 -5.53 0.92 -0.14
C SER A 99 -6.36 -0.34 -0.29
N ASP A 100 -6.43 -1.18 0.72
CA ASP A 100 -7.20 -2.40 0.71
C ASP A 100 -8.70 -2.13 0.38
N ASN A 101 -8.99 -1.89 -0.88
CA ASN A 101 -10.23 -1.40 -1.51
C ASN A 101 -10.61 0.04 -1.16
N GLY A 102 -10.23 0.57 0.00
CA GLY A 102 -10.71 1.83 0.49
C GLY A 102 -10.53 3.00 -0.46
N ASN A 103 -9.43 2.98 -1.19
CA ASN A 103 -9.08 4.02 -2.14
C ASN A 103 -9.04 3.53 -3.61
N SER A 104 -9.65 2.40 -3.92
CA SER A 104 -9.69 1.85 -5.29
C SER A 104 -10.24 2.84 -6.32
N ILE A 105 -11.19 3.70 -5.91
CA ILE A 105 -11.74 4.77 -6.76
C ILE A 105 -10.69 5.84 -7.11
N ARG A 106 -9.61 5.95 -6.35
CA ARG A 106 -8.50 6.89 -6.58
C ARG A 106 -7.27 6.23 -7.22
N ASN A 107 -7.23 4.90 -7.27
CA ASN A 107 -6.21 4.18 -8.01
C ASN A 107 -6.53 4.25 -9.51
N ALA A 108 -5.65 4.85 -10.30
CA ALA A 108 -5.86 4.98 -11.73
C ALA A 108 -5.75 3.64 -12.48
N LEU A 109 -5.11 2.64 -11.88
CA LEU A 109 -4.95 1.29 -12.43
C LEU A 109 -5.56 0.25 -11.50
N VAL A 110 -5.61 -1.01 -11.91
CA VAL A 110 -6.20 -2.10 -11.10
C VAL A 110 -5.19 -2.64 -10.09
N GLY A 111 -3.99 -2.99 -10.55
CA GLY A 111 -2.96 -3.61 -9.71
C GLY A 111 -2.33 -2.66 -8.72
N ASN A 112 -1.99 -3.19 -7.53
CA ASN A 112 -1.17 -2.50 -6.53
C ASN A 112 0.32 -2.52 -6.93
N TYR A 113 1.22 -1.97 -6.11
CA TYR A 113 2.64 -1.95 -6.40
C TYR A 113 3.29 -3.34 -6.24
N ILE A 114 4.48 -3.52 -6.81
CA ILE A 114 5.24 -4.77 -6.68
C ILE A 114 5.58 -5.01 -5.22
N MET A 115 6.15 -4.01 -4.55
CA MET A 115 6.42 -4.02 -3.11
C MET A 115 5.37 -3.12 -2.45
N ASP A 116 4.43 -3.72 -1.76
CA ASP A 116 3.22 -3.04 -1.32
C ASP A 116 3.27 -2.76 0.17
N ALA A 117 3.63 -1.52 0.51
CA ALA A 117 3.69 -1.06 1.89
C ALA A 117 2.27 -0.78 2.41
N PHE A 118 1.76 -1.70 3.20
CA PHE A 118 0.48 -1.60 3.87
C PHE A 118 0.52 -2.34 5.21
N THR A 119 0.25 -1.63 6.29
CA THR A 119 0.02 -2.25 7.60
C THR A 119 -0.87 -1.37 8.47
N THR A 120 -1.54 -2.00 9.43
CA THR A 120 -2.27 -1.32 10.49
C THR A 120 -1.61 -1.66 11.83
N GLU A 121 -1.42 -0.68 12.67
CA GLU A 121 -0.77 -0.85 13.97
C GLU A 121 -1.51 -0.09 15.07
N VAL A 122 -1.32 -0.50 16.32
CA VAL A 122 -1.87 0.18 17.50
C VAL A 122 -0.86 1.19 18.01
N GLY A 123 -1.29 2.44 18.16
CA GLY A 123 -0.41 3.51 18.63
C GLY A 123 -1.01 4.89 18.53
N GLY A 124 -0.16 5.88 18.32
CA GLY A 124 -0.54 7.27 18.15
C GLY A 124 0.33 8.01 17.17
N GLU A 125 -0.27 8.98 16.49
CA GLU A 125 0.40 9.90 15.57
C GLU A 125 -0.04 11.33 15.88
N VAL A 126 0.91 12.26 15.82
CA VAL A 126 0.68 13.70 15.95
C VAL A 126 1.09 14.37 14.65
N TYR A 127 0.19 15.16 14.11
CA TYR A 127 0.38 15.91 12.87
C TYR A 127 0.44 17.39 13.17
N VAL A 128 1.34 18.09 12.50
CA VAL A 128 1.40 19.55 12.46
C VAL A 128 1.29 20.02 11.02
N ARG A 129 0.35 20.92 10.73
CA ARG A 129 0.13 21.45 9.39
C ARG A 129 0.01 22.96 9.43
N ALA A 130 0.81 23.64 8.59
CA ALA A 130 0.74 25.08 8.45
C ALA A 130 1.23 25.52 7.06
N ASN A 131 0.47 26.36 6.36
CA ASN A 131 0.89 27.01 5.10
C ASN A 131 1.37 26.03 4.01
N GLY A 132 0.79 24.84 3.95
CA GLY A 132 1.20 23.76 3.04
C GLY A 132 2.25 22.82 3.61
N PHE A 133 2.95 23.18 4.67
CA PHE A 133 3.88 22.27 5.35
C PHE A 133 3.14 21.24 6.20
N LEU A 134 3.65 20.03 6.18
CA LEU A 134 3.22 18.89 6.98
C LEU A 134 4.43 18.33 7.73
N ALA A 135 4.26 18.10 9.03
CA ALA A 135 5.14 17.25 9.81
C ALA A 135 4.28 16.24 10.59
N MET A 136 4.75 15.01 10.75
CA MET A 136 4.10 13.97 11.55
C MET A 136 5.17 13.18 12.29
N ALA A 137 4.87 12.84 13.54
CA ALA A 137 5.60 11.87 14.33
C ALA A 137 4.62 10.86 14.93
N GLY A 138 5.00 9.59 14.96
CA GLY A 138 4.17 8.53 15.50
C GLY A 138 4.98 7.46 16.21
N VAL A 139 4.32 6.78 17.15
CA VAL A 139 4.83 5.61 17.86
C VAL A 139 3.75 4.54 17.90
N THR A 140 4.10 3.31 17.51
CA THR A 140 3.18 2.19 17.44
C THR A 140 3.80 0.92 18.04
N GLY A 141 3.00 -0.14 18.16
CA GLY A 141 3.46 -1.43 18.68
C GLY A 141 4.34 -2.25 17.72
N GLY A 142 4.46 -1.84 16.46
CA GLY A 142 5.28 -2.55 15.47
C GLY A 142 4.66 -3.82 14.91
N GLU A 143 3.45 -4.16 15.29
CA GLU A 143 2.73 -5.38 14.88
C GLU A 143 1.23 -5.14 14.85
N VAL A 144 0.54 -5.78 13.91
CA VAL A 144 -0.93 -5.74 13.79
C VAL A 144 -1.60 -6.39 15.00
N ARG A 145 -1.00 -7.45 15.54
CA ARG A 145 -1.54 -8.21 16.68
C ARG A 145 -0.72 -7.91 17.93
N GLY A 146 -1.38 -7.41 18.96
CA GLY A 146 -0.81 -7.30 20.30
C GLY A 146 -0.61 -8.70 20.90
N MET A 147 0.50 -9.35 20.58
CA MET A 147 0.80 -10.70 21.11
C MET A 147 1.42 -10.62 22.51
N ILE A 148 0.63 -10.27 23.51
CA ILE A 148 1.09 -10.15 24.90
C ILE A 148 1.57 -11.48 25.50
N THR A 149 1.15 -12.59 24.94
CA THR A 149 1.52 -13.93 25.39
C THR A 149 2.86 -14.41 24.84
N ASN A 150 3.43 -13.73 23.86
CA ASN A 150 4.72 -14.09 23.29
C ASN A 150 5.85 -13.35 24.01
N PRO A 151 6.77 -14.06 24.72
CA PRO A 151 7.83 -13.44 25.50
C PRO A 151 9.00 -12.90 24.65
N GLN A 152 8.94 -12.99 23.32
CA GLN A 152 10.02 -12.51 22.47
C GLN A 152 10.20 -11.00 22.60
N LYS A 153 11.45 -10.56 22.47
CA LYS A 153 11.81 -9.15 22.55
C LYS A 153 11.15 -8.35 21.44
N ARG A 154 10.50 -7.25 21.80
CA ARG A 154 9.87 -6.29 20.91
C ARG A 154 10.36 -4.89 21.18
N SER A 155 10.36 -4.08 20.15
CA SER A 155 10.57 -2.64 20.21
C SER A 155 9.36 -1.93 19.61
N PRO A 156 9.02 -0.72 20.07
CA PRO A 156 8.05 0.09 19.36
C PRO A 156 8.54 0.41 17.96
N SER A 157 7.60 0.74 17.08
CA SER A 157 7.90 1.34 15.79
C SER A 157 7.79 2.84 15.86
N TYR A 158 8.68 3.53 15.20
CA TYR A 158 8.72 4.98 15.07
C TYR A 158 8.40 5.37 13.63
N LEU A 159 7.55 6.37 13.50
CA LEU A 159 7.14 6.91 12.22
C LEU A 159 7.44 8.40 12.18
N THR A 160 7.97 8.86 11.06
CA THR A 160 8.08 10.27 10.78
C THR A 160 7.64 10.57 9.36
N LYS A 161 7.08 11.75 9.15
CA LYS A 161 6.74 12.25 7.83
C LYS A 161 6.90 13.75 7.80
N ILE A 162 7.55 14.24 6.78
CA ILE A 162 7.64 15.68 6.47
C ILE A 162 7.19 15.91 5.03
N GLY A 163 6.66 17.08 4.76
CA GLY A 163 6.27 17.38 3.40
C GLY A 163 5.73 18.77 3.19
N TYR A 164 5.48 19.06 1.94
CA TYR A 164 4.85 20.26 1.46
C TYR A 164 3.77 19.90 0.45
N ASP A 165 2.57 20.43 0.61
CA ASP A 165 1.41 20.19 -0.26
C ASP A 165 0.66 21.50 -0.43
N LYS A 166 0.63 22.02 -1.64
CA LYS A 166 -0.01 23.28 -1.93
C LYS A 166 -0.69 23.29 -3.29
N GLN A 167 -1.92 23.77 -3.30
CA GLN A 167 -2.64 24.18 -4.49
C GLN A 167 -2.24 25.63 -4.78
N PHE A 168 -1.48 25.86 -5.85
CA PHE A 168 -0.99 27.20 -6.23
C PHE A 168 -2.01 27.95 -7.07
N SER A 169 -2.79 27.24 -7.86
CA SER A 169 -3.89 27.76 -8.66
C SER A 169 -4.93 26.67 -8.89
N ASN A 170 -6.04 26.97 -9.54
CA ASN A 170 -7.05 25.95 -9.90
C ASN A 170 -6.45 24.85 -10.77
N ASP A 171 -5.39 25.13 -11.51
CA ASP A 171 -4.77 24.23 -12.47
C ASP A 171 -3.51 23.55 -11.95
N PHE A 172 -2.85 24.08 -10.90
CA PHE A 172 -1.53 23.61 -10.49
C PHE A 172 -1.46 23.28 -9.00
N ARG A 173 -1.15 22.02 -8.70
CA ARG A 173 -0.83 21.50 -7.37
C ARG A 173 0.53 20.82 -7.37
N PHE A 174 1.29 21.08 -6.33
CA PHE A 174 2.55 20.42 -6.05
C PHE A 174 2.50 19.81 -4.65
N ARG A 175 2.97 18.56 -4.53
CA ARG A 175 3.17 17.89 -3.26
C ARG A 175 4.48 17.11 -3.29
N LEU A 176 5.25 17.19 -2.22
CA LEU A 176 6.44 16.38 -1.99
C LEU A 176 6.43 15.93 -0.53
N THR A 177 6.53 14.64 -0.28
CA THR A 177 6.64 14.10 1.07
C THR A 177 7.80 13.13 1.18
N GLY A 178 8.40 13.08 2.38
CA GLY A 178 9.32 12.03 2.80
C GLY A 178 8.75 11.37 4.05
N SER A 179 8.75 10.05 4.10
CA SER A 179 8.29 9.28 5.25
C SER A 179 9.33 8.25 5.65
N GLU A 180 9.40 7.99 6.96
CA GLU A 180 10.27 6.98 7.55
C GLU A 180 9.45 6.09 8.48
N TYR A 181 9.79 4.81 8.50
CA TYR A 181 9.30 3.81 9.43
C TYR A 181 10.47 2.97 9.93
N ALA A 182 10.58 2.81 11.24
CA ALA A 182 11.68 2.06 11.84
C ALA A 182 11.22 1.25 13.06
N THR A 183 11.59 -0.04 13.11
CA THR A 183 11.51 -0.87 14.30
C THR A 183 12.78 -1.71 14.44
N ALA A 184 13.33 -1.77 15.65
CA ALA A 184 14.56 -2.50 15.91
C ALA A 184 14.33 -4.00 16.13
N SER A 185 13.15 -4.40 16.61
CA SER A 185 12.80 -5.80 16.85
C SER A 185 11.29 -5.97 16.90
N SER A 186 10.77 -6.83 16.04
CA SER A 186 9.38 -7.24 15.99
C SER A 186 9.30 -8.77 15.92
N VAL A 187 8.22 -9.35 16.40
CA VAL A 187 7.94 -10.78 16.23
C VAL A 187 7.45 -11.05 14.80
N SER A 188 6.66 -10.15 14.25
CA SER A 188 6.07 -10.27 12.90
C SER A 188 5.69 -8.91 12.33
N ASN A 189 6.69 -8.14 11.88
CA ASN A 189 6.42 -6.89 11.17
C ASN A 189 5.76 -7.15 9.84
N THR A 190 4.70 -6.41 9.53
CA THR A 190 3.87 -6.60 8.34
C THR A 190 3.88 -5.42 7.37
N LEU A 191 4.83 -4.48 7.48
CA LEU A 191 4.86 -3.28 6.63
C LEU A 191 4.73 -3.61 5.14
N PHE A 192 5.40 -4.67 4.68
CA PHE A 192 5.36 -5.11 3.29
C PHE A 192 4.58 -6.41 3.07
N SER A 193 3.63 -6.73 3.92
CA SER A 193 2.73 -7.88 3.69
C SER A 193 1.69 -7.62 2.61
N GLY A 194 1.52 -6.36 2.23
CA GLY A 194 0.63 -5.95 1.17
C GLY A 194 -0.82 -5.75 1.62
N ASP A 195 -1.58 -5.22 0.71
CA ASP A 195 -3.02 -4.97 0.83
C ASP A 195 -3.79 -6.25 1.15
N ARG A 196 -4.73 -6.22 2.08
CA ARG A 196 -5.57 -7.37 2.48
C ARG A 196 -6.39 -7.94 1.32
N ALA A 197 -6.76 -7.11 0.35
CA ALA A 197 -7.44 -7.54 -0.86
C ALA A 197 -6.52 -8.25 -1.87
N GLY A 198 -5.22 -8.32 -1.59
CA GLY A 198 -4.22 -8.93 -2.44
C GLY A 198 -3.67 -7.99 -3.53
N SER A 199 -2.86 -8.57 -4.41
CA SER A 199 -2.18 -7.83 -5.49
C SER A 199 -3.09 -7.47 -6.67
N ARG A 200 -4.25 -8.07 -6.77
CA ARG A 200 -5.17 -8.13 -7.92
C ARG A 200 -4.74 -9.10 -9.03
N TYR A 201 -3.57 -9.73 -8.94
CA TYR A 201 -3.06 -10.71 -9.89
C TYR A 201 -3.00 -12.08 -9.22
N TYR A 202 -4.16 -12.75 -9.12
CA TYR A 202 -4.27 -14.02 -8.41
C TYR A 202 -3.57 -15.15 -9.17
N ASP A 203 -2.88 -16.02 -8.45
CA ASP A 203 -2.23 -17.25 -8.90
C ASP A 203 -1.20 -17.10 -10.04
N VAL A 204 -0.77 -15.87 -10.38
CA VAL A 204 0.26 -15.68 -11.39
C VAL A 204 1.62 -16.18 -10.90
N LEU A 205 2.28 -17.03 -11.70
CA LEU A 205 3.56 -17.68 -11.36
C LEU A 205 3.51 -18.49 -10.05
N GLN A 206 2.40 -19.19 -9.83
CA GLN A 206 2.21 -20.12 -8.75
C GLN A 206 2.17 -21.55 -9.27
N ASN A 207 2.44 -22.51 -8.39
CA ASN A 207 2.38 -23.94 -8.73
C ASN A 207 0.95 -24.50 -8.55
N THR A 208 0.77 -25.77 -8.93
CA THR A 208 -0.52 -26.45 -8.90
C THR A 208 -1.11 -26.65 -7.50
N SER A 209 -0.34 -26.41 -6.43
CA SER A 209 -0.86 -26.42 -5.04
C SER A 209 -1.40 -25.06 -4.59
N SER A 210 -1.34 -24.05 -5.45
CA SER A 210 -1.85 -22.71 -5.18
C SER A 210 -3.34 -22.71 -4.91
N THR A 211 -3.75 -21.87 -3.99
CA THR A 211 -5.16 -21.54 -3.76
C THR A 211 -5.34 -20.04 -3.80
N GLU A 212 -6.45 -19.59 -4.34
CA GLU A 212 -6.75 -18.16 -4.46
C GLU A 212 -6.63 -17.42 -3.12
N SER A 213 -7.07 -18.05 -2.04
CA SER A 213 -7.00 -17.49 -0.69
C SER A 213 -5.56 -17.30 -0.20
N ALA A 214 -4.70 -18.32 -0.38
CA ALA A 214 -3.32 -18.31 0.12
C ALA A 214 -2.40 -17.45 -0.76
N GLN A 215 -2.61 -17.45 -2.09
CA GLN A 215 -1.77 -16.77 -3.08
C GLN A 215 -2.38 -15.49 -3.65
N ALA A 216 -3.25 -14.84 -2.90
CA ALA A 216 -3.84 -13.56 -3.31
C ALA A 216 -2.81 -12.44 -3.57
N TRP A 217 -1.61 -12.56 -3.04
CA TRP A 217 -0.51 -11.61 -3.24
C TRP A 217 0.44 -12.00 -4.39
N SER A 218 0.07 -12.98 -5.21
CA SER A 218 0.82 -13.32 -6.43
C SER A 218 1.10 -12.09 -7.27
N GLY A 219 2.28 -12.01 -7.86
CA GLY A 219 2.71 -10.81 -8.59
C GLY A 219 3.31 -9.70 -7.72
N ALA A 220 3.09 -9.70 -6.40
CA ALA A 220 3.80 -8.84 -5.47
C ALA A 220 5.09 -9.52 -4.95
N ILE A 221 5.97 -8.71 -4.38
CA ILE A 221 7.15 -9.17 -3.65
C ILE A 221 7.03 -8.72 -2.20
N GLN A 222 7.12 -9.69 -1.31
CA GLN A 222 7.26 -9.43 0.12
C GLN A 222 8.74 -9.56 0.49
N PRO A 223 9.40 -8.48 0.91
CA PRO A 223 10.81 -8.51 1.29
C PRO A 223 11.15 -9.45 2.45
N GLY A 224 10.16 -9.81 3.27
CA GLY A 224 10.37 -10.69 4.42
C GLY A 224 11.16 -10.05 5.57
N LEU A 225 11.15 -8.72 5.68
CA LEU A 225 11.84 -7.96 6.73
C LEU A 225 11.00 -7.94 8.01
N SER A 226 10.69 -9.10 8.56
CA SER A 226 9.68 -9.27 9.61
C SER A 226 10.15 -8.97 11.03
N ASN A 227 11.48 -8.95 11.27
CA ASN A 227 12.02 -8.71 12.61
C ASN A 227 12.51 -7.27 12.81
N SER A 228 13.44 -6.82 11.99
CA SER A 228 13.99 -5.46 12.07
C SER A 228 13.83 -4.80 10.71
N ILE A 229 13.40 -3.55 10.72
CA ILE A 229 13.20 -2.80 9.49
C ILE A 229 13.46 -1.31 9.71
N HIS A 230 14.09 -0.69 8.74
CA HIS A 230 14.19 0.75 8.56
C HIS A 230 13.86 1.05 7.10
N SER A 231 12.79 1.75 6.88
CA SER A 231 12.27 2.05 5.54
C SER A 231 12.06 3.54 5.37
N VAL A 232 12.47 4.07 4.23
CA VAL A 232 12.30 5.47 3.85
C VAL A 232 11.70 5.53 2.47
N VAL A 233 10.73 6.42 2.27
CA VAL A 233 10.07 6.65 0.99
C VAL A 233 9.91 8.14 0.72
N VAL A 234 10.14 8.53 -0.54
CA VAL A 234 9.91 9.90 -1.04
C VAL A 234 8.83 9.82 -2.12
N ASN A 235 7.82 10.68 -1.99
CA ASN A 235 6.69 10.75 -2.91
C ASN A 235 6.53 12.16 -3.49
N PRO A 236 7.05 12.44 -4.68
CA PRO A 236 6.69 13.62 -5.44
C PRO A 236 5.34 13.45 -6.12
N PHE A 237 4.54 14.50 -6.13
CA PHE A 237 3.30 14.60 -6.88
C PHE A 237 3.18 15.99 -7.51
N VAL A 238 2.83 15.99 -8.78
CA VAL A 238 2.54 17.23 -9.54
C VAL A 238 1.24 17.03 -10.30
N GLN A 239 0.37 18.02 -10.21
CA GLN A 239 -0.83 18.10 -11.03
C GLN A 239 -0.83 19.43 -11.79
N PHE A 240 -1.02 19.33 -13.11
CA PHE A 240 -1.22 20.50 -13.95
C PHE A 240 -2.41 20.24 -14.89
N LYS A 241 -3.51 20.97 -14.65
CA LYS A 241 -4.80 20.72 -15.32
C LYS A 241 -5.22 19.25 -15.16
N GLY A 242 -5.42 18.53 -16.26
CA GLY A 242 -5.75 17.11 -16.24
C GLY A 242 -4.55 16.17 -16.11
N LEU A 243 -3.31 16.65 -16.19
CA LEU A 243 -2.11 15.83 -16.09
C LEU A 243 -1.67 15.68 -14.65
N GLU A 244 -1.45 14.44 -14.20
CA GLU A 244 -0.91 14.10 -12.90
C GLU A 244 0.34 13.25 -13.07
N PHE A 245 1.37 13.53 -12.29
CA PHE A 245 2.54 12.68 -12.08
C PHE A 245 2.63 12.31 -10.60
N PHE A 246 2.88 11.04 -10.32
CA PHE A 246 3.17 10.54 -8.98
C PHE A 246 4.39 9.62 -8.98
N GLY A 247 5.28 9.82 -8.03
CA GLY A 247 6.46 8.98 -7.80
C GLY A 247 6.43 8.30 -6.43
N ASN A 248 6.97 7.10 -6.35
CA ASN A 248 7.24 6.41 -5.09
C ASN A 248 8.65 5.82 -5.14
N PHE A 249 9.58 6.46 -4.45
CA PHE A 249 11.00 6.06 -4.39
C PHE A 249 11.30 5.58 -2.98
N GLU A 250 11.45 4.26 -2.82
CA GLU A 250 11.48 3.60 -1.53
C GLU A 250 12.72 2.74 -1.35
N ARG A 251 13.27 2.76 -0.14
CA ARG A 251 14.36 1.90 0.29
C ARG A 251 14.06 1.34 1.66
N ALA A 252 14.00 0.02 1.75
CA ALA A 252 13.84 -0.71 3.00
C ALA A 252 15.09 -1.52 3.31
N LYS A 253 15.58 -1.44 4.55
CA LYS A 253 16.70 -2.22 5.06
C LYS A 253 16.26 -2.92 6.34
N GLY A 254 16.53 -4.22 6.43
CA GLY A 254 16.12 -5.00 7.59
C GLY A 254 16.43 -6.47 7.45
N ARG A 255 15.81 -7.28 8.31
CA ARG A 255 16.01 -8.73 8.34
C ARG A 255 14.78 -9.45 8.86
N ALA A 256 14.66 -10.73 8.52
CA ALA A 256 13.74 -11.66 9.17
C ALA A 256 14.29 -12.15 10.51
N ALA A 257 13.42 -12.76 11.32
CA ALA A 257 13.85 -13.46 12.52
C ALA A 257 14.80 -14.62 12.12
N GLY A 258 15.94 -14.74 12.81
CA GLY A 258 16.97 -15.76 12.50
C GLY A 258 18.02 -15.33 11.49
N GLU A 259 17.84 -14.26 10.74
CA GLU A 259 18.91 -13.69 9.90
C GLU A 259 19.91 -12.91 10.75
N THR A 260 21.19 -13.06 10.45
CA THR A 260 22.31 -12.43 11.18
C THR A 260 22.69 -11.06 10.62
N ALA A 261 22.32 -10.76 9.37
CA ALA A 261 22.62 -9.50 8.70
C ALA A 261 21.38 -8.90 8.04
N ASN A 262 21.43 -7.59 7.81
CA ASN A 262 20.34 -6.89 7.13
C ASN A 262 20.45 -7.05 5.61
N ARG A 263 19.31 -7.14 4.96
CA ARG A 263 19.12 -7.06 3.51
C ARG A 263 18.55 -5.69 3.12
N THR A 264 18.74 -5.30 1.89
CA THR A 264 18.14 -4.07 1.35
C THR A 264 17.25 -4.40 0.17
N TRP A 265 16.07 -3.77 0.16
CA TRP A 265 15.15 -3.72 -0.97
C TRP A 265 14.94 -2.27 -1.40
N LYS A 266 14.77 -2.09 -2.70
CA LYS A 266 14.46 -0.79 -3.30
C LYS A 266 13.27 -0.92 -4.22
N GLN A 267 12.40 0.08 -4.21
CA GLN A 267 11.30 0.18 -5.17
C GLN A 267 11.25 1.56 -5.77
N ASN A 268 11.08 1.62 -7.09
CA ASN A 268 10.79 2.86 -7.81
C ASN A 268 9.47 2.69 -8.56
N VAL A 269 8.62 3.69 -8.47
CA VAL A 269 7.34 3.77 -9.20
C VAL A 269 7.21 5.15 -9.79
N GLU A 270 6.93 5.20 -11.08
CA GLU A 270 6.52 6.41 -11.79
C GLU A 270 5.14 6.16 -12.40
N GLU A 271 4.20 7.05 -12.08
CA GLU A 271 2.82 6.98 -12.57
C GLU A 271 2.43 8.31 -13.20
N VAL A 272 1.84 8.23 -14.38
CA VAL A 272 1.26 9.38 -15.09
C VAL A 272 -0.21 9.09 -15.35
N VAL A 273 -1.06 10.07 -15.07
CA VAL A 273 -2.50 10.02 -15.36
C VAL A 273 -2.87 11.27 -16.11
N TYR A 274 -3.64 11.11 -17.19
CA TYR A 274 -4.22 12.23 -17.90
C TYR A 274 -5.75 12.13 -17.90
N ARG A 275 -6.39 13.12 -17.27
CA ARG A 275 -7.85 13.23 -17.17
C ARG A 275 -8.38 14.21 -18.21
N PHE A 276 -9.46 13.83 -18.86
CA PHE A 276 -10.07 14.59 -19.94
C PHE A 276 -11.59 14.41 -19.97
N ALA A 277 -12.26 14.99 -20.97
CA ALA A 277 -13.71 15.09 -21.11
C ALA A 277 -14.35 16.02 -20.06
N PRO A 278 -15.64 16.36 -20.19
CA PRO A 278 -16.34 17.18 -19.21
C PRO A 278 -16.22 16.57 -17.81
N ASP A 279 -15.94 17.42 -16.80
CA ASP A 279 -15.76 17.04 -15.40
C ASP A 279 -14.62 16.02 -15.18
N GLN A 280 -13.68 15.90 -16.13
CA GLN A 280 -12.55 14.96 -16.06
C GLN A 280 -12.98 13.51 -15.84
N ARG A 281 -14.13 13.09 -16.41
CA ARG A 281 -14.71 11.75 -16.19
C ARG A 281 -13.92 10.61 -16.84
N LEU A 282 -13.13 10.91 -17.87
CA LEU A 282 -12.30 9.93 -18.56
C LEU A 282 -10.84 10.16 -18.18
N PHE A 283 -10.10 9.07 -18.07
CA PHE A 283 -8.66 9.16 -17.90
C PHE A 283 -7.94 8.00 -18.59
N VAL A 284 -6.68 8.26 -18.94
CA VAL A 284 -5.69 7.25 -19.29
C VAL A 284 -4.55 7.31 -18.30
N ALA A 285 -3.92 6.18 -18.05
CA ALA A 285 -2.84 6.07 -17.07
C ALA A 285 -1.76 5.11 -17.55
N ALA A 286 -0.52 5.41 -17.16
CA ALA A 286 0.61 4.51 -17.33
C ALA A 286 1.41 4.47 -16.02
N ARG A 287 1.92 3.28 -15.64
CA ARG A 287 2.78 3.09 -14.47
C ARG A 287 3.95 2.19 -14.84
N TYR A 288 5.14 2.60 -14.44
CA TYR A 288 6.31 1.74 -14.43
C TYR A 288 6.75 1.52 -13.00
N ASN A 289 6.96 0.27 -12.61
CA ASN A 289 7.35 -0.10 -11.27
C ASN A 289 8.48 -1.12 -11.30
N THR A 290 9.53 -0.87 -10.54
CA THR A 290 10.64 -1.80 -10.33
C THR A 290 10.84 -2.05 -8.85
N ALA A 291 11.13 -3.30 -8.48
CA ALA A 291 11.55 -3.68 -7.14
C ALA A 291 12.77 -4.60 -7.23
N ALA A 292 13.79 -4.35 -6.43
CA ALA A 292 15.02 -5.15 -6.42
C ALA A 292 15.58 -5.32 -5.01
N GLY A 293 16.14 -6.50 -4.73
CA GLY A 293 16.78 -6.81 -3.45
C GLY A 293 17.04 -8.29 -3.26
N GLN A 294 17.63 -8.62 -2.12
CA GLN A 294 18.01 -9.99 -1.77
C GLN A 294 16.83 -10.77 -1.20
N LEU A 295 16.60 -11.99 -1.68
CA LEU A 295 15.58 -12.89 -1.12
C LEU A 295 15.98 -13.40 0.27
N THR A 296 17.26 -13.72 0.45
CA THR A 296 17.88 -14.11 1.73
C THR A 296 19.25 -13.47 1.86
N VAL A 297 19.77 -13.41 3.08
CA VAL A 297 21.11 -12.84 3.33
C VAL A 297 22.16 -13.56 2.50
N GLY A 298 23.02 -12.79 1.82
CA GLY A 298 24.15 -13.30 1.04
C GLY A 298 23.79 -13.81 -0.36
N THR A 299 22.53 -13.76 -0.77
CA THR A 299 22.15 -14.06 -2.16
C THR A 299 22.30 -12.83 -3.07
N PRO A 300 22.51 -13.03 -4.39
CA PRO A 300 22.40 -11.92 -5.35
C PRO A 300 21.03 -11.25 -5.29
N ASP A 301 20.97 -9.98 -5.70
CA ASP A 301 19.71 -9.26 -5.85
C ASP A 301 18.89 -9.87 -6.98
N VAL A 302 17.59 -10.03 -6.72
CA VAL A 302 16.59 -10.30 -7.75
C VAL A 302 15.90 -9.00 -8.15
N THR A 303 15.34 -8.96 -9.35
CA THR A 303 14.65 -7.77 -9.86
C THR A 303 13.29 -8.14 -10.43
N VAL A 304 12.27 -7.36 -10.10
CA VAL A 304 10.94 -7.44 -10.72
C VAL A 304 10.63 -6.11 -11.38
N LYS A 305 10.15 -6.16 -12.62
CA LYS A 305 9.77 -4.98 -13.42
C LYS A 305 8.34 -5.14 -13.91
N ARG A 306 7.52 -4.12 -13.74
CA ARG A 306 6.13 -4.10 -14.19
C ARG A 306 5.84 -2.82 -14.96
N SER A 307 5.23 -3.00 -16.13
CA SER A 307 4.63 -1.92 -16.90
C SER A 307 3.12 -2.12 -16.94
N GLN A 308 2.38 -1.07 -16.66
CA GLN A 308 0.92 -1.04 -16.68
C GLN A 308 0.47 0.14 -17.52
N VAL A 309 -0.54 -0.07 -18.37
CA VAL A 309 -1.21 0.97 -19.13
C VAL A 309 -2.69 0.69 -19.06
N GLY A 310 -3.49 1.72 -18.84
CA GLY A 310 -4.92 1.55 -18.71
C GLY A 310 -5.66 2.86 -18.75
N GLY A 311 -6.90 2.81 -18.32
CA GLY A 311 -7.76 3.96 -18.20
C GLY A 311 -9.06 3.64 -17.51
N GLY A 312 -9.85 4.67 -17.29
CA GLY A 312 -11.11 4.52 -16.59
C GLY A 312 -12.14 5.56 -17.00
N TRP A 313 -13.36 5.23 -16.68
CA TRP A 313 -14.53 6.06 -16.91
C TRP A 313 -15.37 6.15 -15.65
N PHE A 314 -15.49 7.36 -15.11
CA PHE A 314 -16.47 7.69 -14.07
C PHE A 314 -17.86 7.78 -14.73
N LEU A 315 -18.65 6.73 -14.59
CA LEU A 315 -20.05 6.72 -15.04
C LEU A 315 -20.86 7.73 -14.22
N THR A 316 -20.59 7.79 -12.94
CA THR A 316 -21.04 8.83 -11.99
C THR A 316 -19.84 9.18 -11.09
N PRO A 317 -19.92 10.23 -10.24
CA PRO A 317 -18.84 10.50 -9.27
C PRO A 317 -18.53 9.31 -8.34
N ASN A 318 -19.47 8.41 -8.18
CA ASN A 318 -19.45 7.29 -7.26
C ASN A 318 -19.22 5.92 -7.93
N VAL A 319 -19.25 5.85 -9.26
CA VAL A 319 -19.11 4.61 -10.02
C VAL A 319 -18.03 4.76 -11.07
N LEU A 320 -16.99 3.96 -10.92
CA LEU A 320 -15.83 3.96 -11.81
C LEU A 320 -15.66 2.57 -12.45
N THR A 321 -15.43 2.54 -13.74
CA THR A 321 -14.99 1.35 -14.49
C THR A 321 -13.58 1.59 -15.00
N LYS A 322 -12.69 0.60 -14.81
CA LYS A 322 -11.29 0.66 -15.25
C LYS A 322 -10.93 -0.56 -16.09
N ILE A 323 -10.00 -0.36 -17.01
CA ILE A 323 -9.31 -1.41 -17.74
C ILE A 323 -7.80 -1.20 -17.60
N GLU A 324 -7.06 -2.27 -17.43
CA GLU A 324 -5.61 -2.27 -17.34
C GLU A 324 -5.03 -3.37 -18.22
N PHE A 325 -3.97 -3.06 -18.94
CA PHE A 325 -3.01 -4.04 -19.45
C PHE A 325 -1.78 -4.04 -18.57
N VAL A 326 -1.36 -5.22 -18.12
CA VAL A 326 -0.17 -5.44 -17.30
C VAL A 326 0.82 -6.33 -18.01
N ASN A 327 2.12 -6.03 -17.84
CA ASN A 327 3.24 -6.89 -18.22
C ASN A 327 4.30 -6.84 -17.11
N GLN A 328 4.53 -7.97 -16.45
CA GLN A 328 5.53 -8.09 -15.38
C GLN A 328 6.55 -9.16 -15.70
N LYS A 329 7.83 -8.86 -15.42
CA LYS A 329 8.97 -9.75 -15.62
C LYS A 329 9.74 -9.92 -14.32
N TYR A 330 10.27 -11.13 -14.13
CA TYR A 330 11.12 -11.53 -13.01
C TYR A 330 12.51 -11.85 -13.55
N LEU A 331 13.53 -11.18 -13.03
CA LEU A 331 14.92 -11.25 -13.47
C LEU A 331 15.81 -11.69 -12.30
N ASP A 332 16.83 -12.47 -12.62
CA ASP A 332 17.89 -12.87 -11.69
C ASP A 332 17.41 -13.76 -10.53
N PHE A 333 16.23 -14.38 -10.66
CA PHE A 333 15.76 -15.36 -9.70
C PHE A 333 16.54 -16.68 -9.82
N PRO A 334 16.77 -17.40 -8.71
CA PRO A 334 17.43 -18.71 -8.75
C PRO A 334 16.74 -19.68 -9.72
N THR A 335 17.50 -20.54 -10.38
CA THR A 335 16.97 -21.52 -11.35
C THR A 335 15.96 -22.49 -10.76
N THR A 336 16.01 -22.71 -9.44
CA THR A 336 15.06 -23.55 -8.69
C THR A 336 13.77 -22.81 -8.32
N ASP A 337 13.70 -21.50 -8.50
CA ASP A 337 12.52 -20.68 -8.19
C ASP A 337 11.58 -20.65 -9.40
N ILE A 338 10.28 -20.85 -9.18
CA ILE A 338 9.26 -20.81 -10.23
C ILE A 338 9.22 -19.44 -10.95
N ARG A 339 9.76 -18.40 -10.32
CA ARG A 339 9.86 -17.04 -10.88
C ARG A 339 11.09 -16.84 -11.78
N ASN A 340 12.00 -17.82 -11.89
CA ASN A 340 13.16 -17.70 -12.77
C ASN A 340 12.75 -17.49 -14.21
N GLY A 341 13.19 -16.38 -14.83
CA GLY A 341 12.76 -15.98 -16.19
C GLY A 341 11.26 -15.81 -16.34
N GLY A 342 10.54 -15.69 -15.22
CA GLY A 342 9.10 -15.62 -15.17
C GLY A 342 8.54 -14.33 -15.78
N GLN A 343 7.40 -14.46 -16.41
CA GLN A 343 6.66 -13.34 -16.97
C GLN A 343 5.16 -13.62 -16.89
N PHE A 344 4.37 -12.60 -16.59
CA PHE A 344 2.94 -12.61 -16.88
C PHE A 344 2.49 -11.33 -17.56
N LYS A 345 1.49 -11.46 -18.42
CA LYS A 345 0.85 -10.34 -19.09
C LYS A 345 -0.62 -10.64 -19.37
N GLY A 346 -1.45 -9.62 -19.28
CA GLY A 346 -2.88 -9.77 -19.51
C GLY A 346 -3.65 -8.49 -19.28
N PHE A 347 -4.96 -8.60 -19.39
CA PHE A 347 -5.91 -7.52 -19.13
C PHE A 347 -6.66 -7.77 -17.84
N MET A 348 -6.94 -6.68 -17.12
CA MET A 348 -7.81 -6.65 -15.96
C MET A 348 -8.91 -5.62 -16.19
N VAL A 349 -10.12 -5.93 -15.72
CA VAL A 349 -11.24 -4.97 -15.65
C VAL A 349 -11.71 -4.90 -14.21
N GLU A 350 -11.96 -3.70 -13.72
CA GLU A 350 -12.44 -3.47 -12.36
C GLU A 350 -13.62 -2.50 -12.37
N GLY A 351 -14.68 -2.85 -11.65
CA GLY A 351 -15.75 -1.93 -11.28
C GLY A 351 -15.59 -1.50 -9.82
N VAL A 352 -15.71 -0.20 -9.57
CA VAL A 352 -15.60 0.38 -8.22
C VAL A 352 -16.83 1.21 -7.93
N VAL A 353 -17.41 1.02 -6.76
CA VAL A 353 -18.54 1.80 -6.25
C VAL A 353 -18.15 2.37 -4.89
N ALA A 354 -18.35 3.68 -4.70
CA ALA A 354 -18.12 4.38 -3.43
C ALA A 354 -19.32 5.29 -3.11
N PHE A 355 -19.87 5.21 -1.92
CA PHE A 355 -21.04 6.01 -1.50
C PHE A 355 -20.94 6.39 0.00
#